data_4f963ed060d32ba5f338e2a0928de45e
#
_entry.id   4f963ed060d32ba5f338e2a0928de45e
#
_cell.length_a   1.000
_cell.length_b   1.000
_cell.length_c   1.000
_cell.angle_alpha   90.00
_cell.angle_beta   90.00
_cell.angle_gamma   90.00
#
_symmetry.space_group_name_H-M   'P 1'
#
loop_
_entity.id
_entity.type
_entity.pdbx_description
1 polymer ?
#
loop_
_entity_poly.entity_id
_entity_poly.type
_entity_poly.pdbx_seq_one_letter_code
_entity_poly.pdbx_strand_id
1 'polypeptide(L)'
;FRCGTIAIVGRPNMGKSTLLNALVGQKISITSRKAQTTRHRILGIQNREEAQFIFIDTPGFQTRLMNTLNKALNRTVTTALQDVNVACFVVEAGYFGEDDKKVLRLLPNDLPVVLVLNKLDLFNSRFQTPSERDQALLNFMKEMSQSWSELGGHEDQSKCEFAEIVPMSAKSPGDIQRLLDVLEGYLPEAPPVYDGDTLTDRSERFLA
;
A
#
# COMPACT_ATOMS: atom_id res chain seq x y z
N PHE A 1 -6.86 6.93 -20.07
CA PHE A 1 -7.25 6.89 -18.66
C PHE A 1 -6.75 5.62 -18.01
N ARG A 2 -6.30 5.69 -16.76
CA ARG A 2 -5.83 4.56 -15.98
C ARG A 2 -6.75 4.32 -14.80
N CYS A 3 -7.11 3.07 -14.53
CA CYS A 3 -7.94 2.71 -13.40
C CYS A 3 -7.53 1.34 -12.87
N GLY A 4 -7.38 1.24 -11.56
CA GLY A 4 -7.03 -0.05 -10.96
C GLY A 4 -7.14 -0.08 -9.44
N THR A 5 -6.93 -1.27 -8.91
CA THR A 5 -7.04 -1.59 -7.50
C THR A 5 -5.68 -1.63 -6.81
N ILE A 6 -5.63 -1.06 -5.63
CA ILE A 6 -4.42 -0.94 -4.81
C ILE A 6 -4.69 -1.52 -3.44
N ALA A 7 -3.85 -2.45 -3.02
CA ALA A 7 -3.85 -2.99 -1.66
C ALA A 7 -2.82 -2.25 -0.81
N ILE A 8 -3.18 -1.91 0.42
CA ILE A 8 -2.24 -1.38 1.40
C ILE A 8 -2.02 -2.44 2.47
N VAL A 9 -0.82 -2.96 2.55
CA VAL A 9 -0.43 -4.05 3.44
C VAL A 9 0.71 -3.63 4.36
N GLY A 10 0.81 -4.25 5.50
CA GLY A 10 1.83 -4.01 6.50
C GLY A 10 1.36 -4.44 7.89
N ARG A 11 2.30 -4.62 8.81
CA ARG A 11 1.98 -4.92 10.19
C ARG A 11 1.20 -3.77 10.85
N PRO A 12 0.51 -3.99 11.99
CA PRO A 12 -0.17 -2.92 12.72
C PRO A 12 0.77 -1.76 13.11
N ASN A 13 0.21 -0.56 13.23
CA ASN A 13 0.90 0.67 13.68
C ASN A 13 2.00 1.21 12.74
N MET A 14 1.95 0.85 11.45
CA MET A 14 2.85 1.41 10.42
C MET A 14 2.38 2.73 9.81
N GLY A 15 1.24 3.24 10.26
CA GLY A 15 0.62 4.43 9.71
C GLY A 15 -0.20 4.17 8.45
N LYS A 16 -0.64 2.93 8.21
CA LYS A 16 -1.48 2.57 7.04
C LYS A 16 -2.78 3.37 6.99
N SER A 17 -3.45 3.54 8.13
CA SER A 17 -4.69 4.33 8.21
C SER A 17 -4.45 5.80 7.93
N THR A 18 -3.36 6.37 8.44
CA THR A 18 -2.96 7.75 8.16
C THR A 18 -2.60 7.93 6.69
N LEU A 19 -1.86 6.98 6.13
CA LEU A 19 -1.49 6.96 4.72
C LEU A 19 -2.73 6.87 3.82
N LEU A 20 -3.62 5.94 4.12
CA LEU A 20 -4.88 5.77 3.37
C LEU A 20 -5.73 7.04 3.43
N ASN A 21 -5.90 7.64 4.60
CA ASN A 21 -6.66 8.88 4.76
C ASN A 21 -6.06 10.04 3.96
N ALA A 22 -4.75 10.08 3.81
CA ALA A 22 -4.06 11.10 3.03
C ALA A 22 -4.13 10.83 1.51
N LEU A 23 -4.09 9.56 1.10
CA LEU A 23 -4.21 9.16 -0.30
C LEU A 23 -5.63 9.36 -0.84
N VAL A 24 -6.62 9.12 0.01
CA VAL A 24 -8.04 9.23 -0.36
C VAL A 24 -8.51 10.64 -0.04
N GLY A 25 -8.67 11.48 -1.06
CA GLY A 25 -9.16 12.86 -0.89
C GLY A 25 -10.58 12.96 -0.33
N GLN A 26 -11.40 11.91 -0.52
CA GLN A 26 -12.75 11.77 0.04
C GLN A 26 -12.94 10.36 0.59
N LYS A 27 -13.26 10.24 1.87
CA LYS A 27 -13.64 8.97 2.46
C LYS A 27 -14.98 8.51 1.90
N ILE A 28 -14.97 7.42 1.18
CA ILE A 28 -16.21 6.75 0.81
C ILE A 28 -16.59 5.81 1.94
N SER A 29 -17.53 6.22 2.74
CA SER A 29 -18.29 5.28 3.56
C SER A 29 -19.25 4.55 2.63
N ILE A 30 -18.80 3.43 2.05
CA ILE A 30 -19.60 2.69 1.08
C ILE A 30 -20.67 1.91 1.81
N THR A 31 -21.87 2.43 1.81
CA THR A 31 -23.10 1.71 2.15
C THR A 31 -23.92 1.34 0.91
N SER A 32 -23.43 1.64 -0.31
CA SER A 32 -24.18 1.33 -1.52
C SER A 32 -24.00 -0.14 -1.93
N ARG A 33 -25.09 -0.80 -2.29
CA ARG A 33 -25.10 -2.18 -2.80
C ARG A 33 -24.25 -2.38 -4.07
N LYS A 34 -23.94 -1.32 -4.81
CA LYS A 34 -23.08 -1.36 -6.00
C LYS A 34 -21.59 -1.64 -5.66
N ALA A 35 -21.15 -1.32 -4.45
CA ALA A 35 -19.80 -1.60 -4.00
C ALA A 35 -19.57 -3.07 -3.60
N GLN A 36 -20.64 -3.86 -3.51
CA GLN A 36 -20.56 -5.30 -3.18
C GLN A 36 -20.36 -6.20 -4.40
N THR A 37 -20.30 -5.65 -5.61
CA THR A 37 -20.04 -6.44 -6.83
C THR A 37 -18.57 -6.79 -7.03
N THR A 38 -17.66 -6.16 -6.29
CA THR A 38 -16.25 -6.52 -6.23
C THR A 38 -16.03 -7.50 -5.07
N ARG A 39 -15.14 -8.48 -5.25
CA ARG A 39 -14.72 -9.44 -4.21
C ARG A 39 -14.05 -8.76 -3.00
N HIS A 40 -13.81 -7.46 -3.07
CA HIS A 40 -13.06 -6.68 -2.11
C HIS A 40 -13.91 -5.57 -1.51
N ARG A 41 -13.69 -5.33 -0.22
CA ARG A 41 -14.23 -4.15 0.44
C ARG A 41 -13.38 -2.94 0.02
N ILE A 42 -14.01 -1.95 -0.59
CA ILE A 42 -13.36 -0.70 -0.97
C ILE A 42 -13.23 0.19 0.25
N LEU A 43 -12.01 0.67 0.50
CA LEU A 43 -11.71 1.61 1.59
C LEU A 43 -11.84 3.05 1.14
N GLY A 44 -11.54 3.34 -0.12
CA GLY A 44 -11.62 4.67 -0.68
C GLY A 44 -11.24 4.72 -2.15
N ILE A 45 -11.53 5.86 -2.76
CA ILE A 45 -11.22 6.13 -4.16
C ILE A 45 -10.56 7.50 -4.24
N GLN A 46 -9.50 7.60 -5.02
CA GLN A 46 -8.87 8.85 -5.40
C GLN A 46 -9.01 9.03 -6.90
N ASN A 47 -9.54 10.17 -7.30
CA ASN A 47 -9.64 10.56 -8.70
C ASN A 47 -8.59 11.61 -9.03
N ARG A 48 -7.93 11.42 -10.16
CA ARG A 48 -7.14 12.42 -10.87
C ARG A 48 -7.74 12.62 -12.26
N GLU A 49 -7.26 13.62 -12.99
CA GLU A 49 -7.75 13.94 -14.33
C GLU A 49 -7.71 12.73 -15.27
N GLU A 50 -6.63 11.95 -15.23
CA GLU A 50 -6.43 10.79 -16.08
C GLU A 50 -6.31 9.45 -15.35
N ALA A 51 -6.64 9.41 -14.06
CA ALA A 51 -6.51 8.20 -13.27
C ALA A 51 -7.56 8.07 -12.15
N GLN A 52 -7.96 6.85 -11.89
CA GLN A 52 -8.77 6.48 -10.73
C GLN A 52 -8.08 5.37 -9.93
N PHE A 53 -7.83 5.64 -8.67
CA PHE A 53 -7.20 4.73 -7.72
C PHE A 53 -8.26 4.16 -6.79
N ILE A 54 -8.39 2.84 -6.75
CA ILE A 54 -9.36 2.15 -5.91
C ILE A 54 -8.59 1.42 -4.80
N PHE A 55 -8.67 1.92 -3.58
CA PHE A 55 -8.02 1.31 -2.43
C PHE A 55 -8.93 0.27 -1.80
N ILE A 56 -8.41 -0.94 -1.62
CA ILE A 56 -9.17 -2.08 -1.11
C ILE A 56 -8.67 -2.55 0.24
N ASP A 57 -9.58 -3.14 1.02
CA ASP A 57 -9.25 -3.82 2.26
C ASP A 57 -8.64 -5.20 1.97
N THR A 58 -7.62 -5.54 2.74
CA THR A 58 -6.94 -6.82 2.68
C THR A 58 -7.10 -7.54 4.03
N PRO A 59 -8.24 -8.20 4.26
CA PRO A 59 -8.44 -8.98 5.48
C PRO A 59 -7.35 -10.06 5.57
N GLY A 60 -6.78 -10.25 6.73
CA GLY A 60 -5.66 -11.14 6.97
C GLY A 60 -4.32 -10.43 7.16
N PHE A 61 -4.12 -9.23 6.61
CA PHE A 61 -2.98 -8.38 6.93
C PHE A 61 -3.25 -7.43 8.12
N GLN A 62 -4.49 -7.35 8.59
CA GLN A 62 -4.93 -6.39 9.61
C GLN A 62 -5.07 -6.97 11.01
N THR A 63 -5.00 -8.29 11.21
CA THR A 63 -5.44 -8.89 12.45
C THR A 63 -4.35 -9.65 13.20
N ARG A 64 -4.58 -9.83 14.52
CA ARG A 64 -3.89 -10.74 15.43
C ARG A 64 -3.73 -12.17 14.88
N LEU A 65 -4.40 -12.50 13.77
CA LEU A 65 -4.34 -13.78 13.06
C LEU A 65 -2.99 -14.03 12.37
N MET A 66 -2.14 -13.02 12.22
CA MET A 66 -0.78 -13.21 11.71
C MET A 66 0.10 -14.11 12.60
N ASN A 67 -0.33 -14.38 13.82
CA ASN A 67 0.38 -15.28 14.75
C ASN A 67 0.14 -16.76 14.46
N THR A 68 -0.83 -17.10 13.62
CA THR A 68 -1.15 -18.48 13.25
C THR A 68 -0.93 -18.64 11.74
N LEU A 69 0.26 -19.09 11.36
CA LEU A 69 0.62 -19.47 9.99
C LEU A 69 -0.16 -20.72 9.55
N ASN A 70 -1.47 -20.60 9.42
CA ASN A 70 -2.30 -21.66 8.89
C ASN A 70 -2.39 -21.58 7.37
N LYS A 71 -2.33 -22.74 6.69
CA LYS A 71 -2.54 -22.84 5.22
C LYS A 71 -3.84 -22.17 4.77
N ALA A 72 -4.87 -22.12 5.63
CA ALA A 72 -6.13 -21.44 5.37
C ALA A 72 -5.97 -19.92 5.30
N LEU A 73 -5.13 -19.32 6.16
CA LEU A 73 -4.85 -17.88 6.15
C LEU A 73 -4.11 -17.48 4.88
N ASN A 74 -3.10 -18.26 4.50
CA ASN A 74 -2.34 -18.02 3.27
C ASN A 74 -3.24 -18.03 2.03
N ARG A 75 -4.21 -18.94 1.95
CA ARG A 75 -5.20 -18.98 0.86
C ARG A 75 -6.10 -17.75 0.86
N THR A 76 -6.55 -17.29 2.01
CA THR A 76 -7.40 -16.10 2.14
C THR A 76 -6.66 -14.86 1.66
N VAL A 77 -5.41 -14.71 2.06
CA VAL A 77 -4.55 -13.59 1.64
C VAL A 77 -4.28 -13.64 0.14
N THR A 78 -3.87 -14.78 -0.38
CA THR A 78 -3.61 -14.96 -1.81
C THR A 78 -4.87 -14.66 -2.63
N THR A 79 -6.03 -15.11 -2.17
CA THR A 79 -7.32 -14.84 -2.83
C THR A 79 -7.66 -13.33 -2.76
N ALA A 80 -7.40 -12.67 -1.64
CA ALA A 80 -7.64 -11.25 -1.48
C ALA A 80 -6.78 -10.37 -2.40
N LEU A 81 -5.63 -10.87 -2.84
CA LEU A 81 -4.70 -10.12 -3.71
C LEU A 81 -4.80 -10.50 -5.20
N GLN A 82 -5.66 -11.47 -5.58
CA GLN A 82 -5.73 -11.98 -6.95
C GLN A 82 -6.05 -10.92 -8.01
N ASP A 83 -6.93 -9.99 -7.71
CA ASP A 83 -7.40 -8.97 -8.66
C ASP A 83 -6.80 -7.58 -8.37
N VAL A 84 -5.73 -7.52 -7.61
CA VAL A 84 -5.02 -6.28 -7.25
C VAL A 84 -3.97 -5.96 -8.30
N ASN A 85 -3.90 -4.73 -8.73
CA ASN A 85 -2.93 -4.27 -9.73
C ASN A 85 -1.57 -3.95 -9.12
N VAL A 86 -1.54 -3.41 -7.91
CA VAL A 86 -0.33 -3.06 -7.17
C VAL A 86 -0.57 -3.11 -5.67
N ALA A 87 0.41 -3.55 -4.91
CA ALA A 87 0.41 -3.49 -3.45
C ALA A 87 1.39 -2.44 -2.94
N CYS A 88 0.94 -1.65 -1.97
CA CYS A 88 1.81 -0.82 -1.13
C CYS A 88 2.15 -1.59 0.13
N PHE A 89 3.40 -1.97 0.28
CA PHE A 89 3.91 -2.57 1.51
C PHE A 89 4.51 -1.49 2.39
N VAL A 90 3.85 -1.20 3.51
CA VAL A 90 4.20 -0.09 4.41
C VAL A 90 5.03 -0.62 5.57
N VAL A 91 6.24 -0.10 5.70
CA VAL A 91 7.14 -0.34 6.84
C VAL A 91 7.58 0.98 7.44
N GLU A 92 8.03 0.96 8.68
CA GLU A 92 8.65 2.12 9.30
C GLU A 92 10.09 2.27 8.81
N ALA A 93 10.45 3.46 8.34
CA ALA A 93 11.82 3.73 7.91
C ALA A 93 12.82 3.45 9.05
N GLY A 94 13.81 2.61 8.78
CA GLY A 94 14.83 2.21 9.73
C GLY A 94 14.47 1.02 10.63
N TYR A 95 13.30 0.41 10.46
CA TYR A 95 12.90 -0.77 11.22
C TYR A 95 12.22 -1.83 10.33
N PHE A 96 12.78 -3.02 10.34
CA PHE A 96 12.25 -4.20 9.66
C PHE A 96 12.37 -5.42 10.55
N GLY A 97 11.26 -5.85 11.13
CA GLY A 97 11.22 -6.95 12.10
C GLY A 97 10.54 -8.21 11.58
N GLU A 98 10.37 -9.19 12.45
CA GLU A 98 9.77 -10.49 12.11
C GLU A 98 8.32 -10.38 11.60
N ASP A 99 7.55 -9.43 12.12
CA ASP A 99 6.17 -9.22 11.65
C ASP A 99 6.13 -8.62 10.24
N ASP A 100 7.09 -7.77 9.90
CA ASP A 100 7.26 -7.26 8.53
C ASP A 100 7.65 -8.40 7.57
N LYS A 101 8.53 -9.29 7.98
CA LYS A 101 8.92 -10.48 7.22
C LYS A 101 7.76 -11.43 6.97
N LYS A 102 6.86 -11.59 7.95
CA LYS A 102 5.63 -12.39 7.78
C LYS A 102 4.73 -11.82 6.69
N VAL A 103 4.54 -10.50 6.67
CA VAL A 103 3.78 -9.83 5.60
C VAL A 103 4.44 -10.06 4.25
N LEU A 104 5.74 -9.88 4.17
CA LEU A 104 6.51 -10.03 2.94
C LEU A 104 6.38 -11.44 2.33
N ARG A 105 6.39 -12.48 3.17
CA ARG A 105 6.21 -13.88 2.75
C ARG A 105 4.83 -14.17 2.15
N LEU A 106 3.82 -13.38 2.50
CA LEU A 106 2.45 -13.55 2.02
C LEU A 106 2.19 -12.84 0.69
N LEU A 107 3.09 -11.96 0.24
CA LEU A 107 2.93 -11.24 -1.02
C LEU A 107 3.21 -12.14 -2.22
N PRO A 108 2.30 -12.15 -3.23
CA PRO A 108 2.53 -12.90 -4.46
C PRO A 108 3.71 -12.33 -5.27
N ASN A 109 4.44 -13.20 -5.97
CA ASN A 109 5.59 -12.79 -6.77
C ASN A 109 5.24 -12.08 -8.08
N ASP A 110 4.05 -12.31 -8.59
CA ASP A 110 3.53 -11.74 -9.82
C ASP A 110 2.87 -10.38 -9.63
N LEU A 111 2.69 -9.96 -8.37
CA LEU A 111 2.11 -8.67 -8.01
C LEU A 111 3.21 -7.63 -7.86
N PRO A 112 3.15 -6.49 -8.59
CA PRO A 112 4.03 -5.36 -8.33
C PRO A 112 3.87 -4.86 -6.89
N VAL A 113 4.98 -4.74 -6.16
CA VAL A 113 4.99 -4.26 -4.79
C VAL A 113 5.82 -2.98 -4.68
N VAL A 114 5.16 -1.91 -4.29
CA VAL A 114 5.80 -0.64 -3.95
C VAL A 114 6.07 -0.64 -2.44
N LEU A 115 7.35 -0.62 -2.08
CA LEU A 115 7.77 -0.53 -0.69
C LEU A 115 7.70 0.93 -0.23
N VAL A 116 6.86 1.20 0.75
CA VAL A 116 6.72 2.53 1.37
C VAL A 116 7.47 2.56 2.70
N LEU A 117 8.52 3.34 2.76
CA LEU A 117 9.28 3.61 3.99
C LEU A 117 8.66 4.82 4.68
N ASN A 118 7.66 4.55 5.53
CA ASN A 118 6.89 5.59 6.18
C ASN A 118 7.58 6.16 7.43
N LYS A 119 7.05 7.27 7.93
CA LYS A 119 7.58 7.99 9.10
C LYS A 119 9.02 8.48 8.88
N LEU A 120 9.33 8.89 7.65
CA LEU A 120 10.64 9.40 7.28
C LEU A 120 11.04 10.62 8.12
N ASP A 121 10.10 11.44 8.54
CA ASP A 121 10.31 12.55 9.45
C ASP A 121 10.93 12.11 10.78
N LEU A 122 10.44 11.02 11.37
CA LEU A 122 10.99 10.44 12.60
C LEU A 122 12.35 9.79 12.37
N PHE A 123 12.53 9.13 11.23
CA PHE A 123 13.83 8.56 10.85
C PHE A 123 14.88 9.66 10.71
N ASN A 124 14.57 10.72 9.98
CA ASN A 124 15.47 11.85 9.74
C ASN A 124 15.89 12.55 11.02
N SER A 125 14.99 12.64 12.01
CA SER A 125 15.28 13.28 13.30
C SER A 125 16.34 12.56 14.16
N ARG A 126 16.70 11.32 13.82
CA ARG A 126 17.70 10.53 14.55
C ARG A 126 19.14 10.89 14.17
N PHE A 127 19.35 11.65 13.09
CA PHE A 127 20.66 11.95 12.54
C PHE A 127 20.98 13.44 12.66
N GLN A 128 22.24 13.75 12.93
CA GLN A 128 22.71 15.13 13.07
C GLN A 128 23.02 15.77 11.71
N THR A 129 23.51 14.97 10.76
CA THR A 129 23.90 15.46 9.44
C THR A 129 23.09 14.81 8.32
N PRO A 130 22.82 15.55 7.22
CA PRO A 130 22.18 14.96 6.03
C PRO A 130 22.97 13.78 5.44
N SER A 131 24.27 13.82 5.49
CA SER A 131 25.13 12.74 4.96
C SER A 131 24.94 11.41 5.72
N GLU A 132 24.92 11.46 7.06
CA GLU A 132 24.67 10.29 7.90
C GLU A 132 23.28 9.70 7.63
N ARG A 133 22.29 10.58 7.57
CA ARG A 133 20.91 10.21 7.27
C ARG A 133 20.78 9.51 5.91
N ASP A 134 21.33 10.10 4.88
CA ASP A 134 21.20 9.59 3.51
C ASP A 134 21.93 8.25 3.37
N GLN A 135 23.10 8.10 4.01
CA GLN A 135 23.83 6.83 4.04
C GLN A 135 23.07 5.75 4.79
N ALA A 136 22.48 6.07 5.94
CA ALA A 136 21.66 5.13 6.72
C ALA A 136 20.41 4.70 5.96
N LEU A 137 19.76 5.61 5.24
CA LEU A 137 18.60 5.31 4.41
C LEU A 137 18.95 4.38 3.26
N LEU A 138 20.03 4.65 2.55
CA LEU A 138 20.52 3.79 1.46
C LEU A 138 20.87 2.38 1.96
N ASN A 139 21.51 2.28 3.11
CA ASN A 139 21.83 0.99 3.72
C ASN A 139 20.56 0.20 4.08
N PHE A 140 19.57 0.89 4.64
CA PHE A 140 18.28 0.29 4.96
C PHE A 140 17.53 -0.20 3.71
N MET A 141 17.52 0.58 2.64
CA MET A 141 16.90 0.19 1.37
C MET A 141 17.58 -1.06 0.77
N LYS A 142 18.90 -1.15 0.85
CA LYS A 142 19.65 -2.35 0.41
C LYS A 142 19.31 -3.57 1.25
N GLU A 143 19.22 -3.41 2.57
CA GLU A 143 18.82 -4.48 3.49
C GLU A 143 17.42 -5.00 3.18
N MET A 144 16.48 -4.11 2.91
CA MET A 144 15.11 -4.48 2.54
C MET A 144 15.06 -5.27 1.24
N SER A 145 15.76 -4.84 0.22
CA SER A 145 15.82 -5.52 -1.09
C SER A 145 16.44 -6.92 -0.96
N GLN A 146 17.51 -7.05 -0.19
CA GLN A 146 18.16 -8.33 0.09
C GLN A 146 17.26 -9.26 0.90
N SER A 147 16.55 -8.74 1.89
CA SER A 147 15.63 -9.52 2.72
C SER A 147 14.52 -10.15 1.90
N TRP A 148 13.97 -9.47 0.94
CA TRP A 148 12.96 -10.09 0.04
C TRP A 148 13.54 -11.20 -0.80
N SER A 149 14.67 -10.96 -1.40
CA SER A 149 15.39 -11.95 -2.20
C SER A 149 15.66 -13.25 -1.42
N GLU A 150 16.03 -13.14 -0.14
CA GLU A 150 16.30 -14.27 0.75
C GLU A 150 15.03 -14.98 1.25
N LEU A 151 13.97 -14.21 1.56
CA LEU A 151 12.73 -14.74 2.14
C LEU A 151 11.80 -15.36 1.11
N GLY A 152 11.95 -15.01 -0.16
CA GLY A 152 11.04 -15.41 -1.23
C GLY A 152 10.98 -16.91 -1.50
N GLY A 153 11.92 -17.70 -1.03
CA GLY A 153 11.89 -19.18 -1.07
C GLY A 153 11.62 -19.79 -2.44
N HIS A 154 11.75 -19.02 -3.52
CA HIS A 154 11.40 -19.39 -4.87
C HIS A 154 12.64 -19.72 -5.68
N GLU A 155 12.51 -20.71 -6.56
CA GLU A 155 13.59 -21.15 -7.46
C GLU A 155 14.08 -20.02 -8.38
N ASP A 156 13.26 -18.99 -8.62
CA ASP A 156 13.60 -17.83 -9.42
C ASP A 156 13.66 -16.55 -8.57
N GLN A 157 14.83 -16.30 -8.00
CA GLN A 157 15.13 -15.10 -7.18
C GLN A 157 14.99 -13.78 -7.96
N SER A 158 15.01 -13.83 -9.29
CA SER A 158 14.91 -12.63 -10.14
C SER A 158 13.55 -11.93 -10.07
N LYS A 159 12.53 -12.61 -9.52
CA LYS A 159 11.15 -12.09 -9.41
C LYS A 159 10.82 -11.47 -8.04
N CYS A 160 11.73 -11.56 -7.08
CA CYS A 160 11.53 -11.04 -5.73
C CYS A 160 12.18 -9.67 -5.58
N GLU A 161 11.71 -8.70 -6.36
CA GLU A 161 12.17 -7.31 -6.28
C GLU A 161 11.00 -6.37 -6.03
N PHE A 162 11.24 -5.34 -5.21
CA PHE A 162 10.29 -4.24 -5.10
C PHE A 162 10.24 -3.48 -6.43
N ALA A 163 9.03 -3.22 -6.90
CA ALA A 163 8.82 -2.42 -8.11
C ALA A 163 9.35 -0.99 -7.94
N GLU A 164 9.15 -0.43 -6.74
CA GLU A 164 9.66 0.89 -6.32
C GLU A 164 9.90 0.89 -4.82
N ILE A 165 10.81 1.72 -4.35
CA ILE A 165 11.02 2.02 -2.93
C ILE A 165 10.80 3.52 -2.73
N VAL A 166 9.82 3.88 -1.91
CA VAL A 166 9.39 5.27 -1.68
C VAL A 166 9.57 5.64 -0.21
N PRO A 167 10.69 6.28 0.16
CA PRO A 167 10.83 6.91 1.46
C PRO A 167 9.92 8.12 1.57
N MET A 168 9.07 8.18 2.60
CA MET A 168 8.08 9.25 2.73
C MET A 168 7.55 9.42 4.15
N SER A 169 6.86 10.55 4.37
CA SER A 169 6.00 10.75 5.52
C SER A 169 4.54 10.87 5.06
N ALA A 170 3.65 10.08 5.64
CA ALA A 170 2.21 10.19 5.39
C ALA A 170 1.62 11.55 5.78
N LYS A 171 2.36 12.34 6.56
CA LYS A 171 1.99 13.70 6.96
C LYS A 171 2.40 14.78 5.94
N SER A 172 3.21 14.42 4.95
CA SER A 172 3.70 15.33 3.92
C SER A 172 2.82 15.26 2.67
N PRO A 173 2.08 16.34 2.31
CA PRO A 173 1.25 16.35 1.10
C PRO A 173 2.05 16.13 -0.19
N GLY A 174 3.27 16.65 -0.27
CA GLY A 174 4.15 16.44 -1.41
C GLY A 174 4.57 14.98 -1.58
N ASP A 175 4.83 14.28 -0.46
CA ASP A 175 5.16 12.86 -0.48
C ASP A 175 3.96 12.00 -0.92
N ILE A 176 2.76 12.37 -0.50
CA ILE A 176 1.51 11.71 -0.92
C ILE A 176 1.32 11.84 -2.45
N GLN A 177 1.52 13.01 -3.01
CA GLN A 177 1.42 13.22 -4.46
C GLN A 177 2.47 12.40 -5.22
N ARG A 178 3.70 12.34 -4.72
CA ARG A 178 4.76 11.52 -5.30
C ARG A 178 4.41 10.03 -5.27
N LEU A 179 3.85 9.54 -4.18
CA LEU A 179 3.40 8.14 -4.09
C LEU A 179 2.28 7.86 -5.10
N LEU A 180 1.31 8.75 -5.25
CA LEU A 180 0.26 8.61 -6.26
C LEU A 180 0.83 8.59 -7.68
N ASP A 181 1.84 9.41 -7.98
CA ASP A 181 2.53 9.39 -9.28
C ASP A 181 3.18 8.03 -9.57
N VAL A 182 3.84 7.45 -8.56
CA VAL A 182 4.43 6.11 -8.65
C VAL A 182 3.35 5.05 -8.90
N LEU A 183 2.29 5.05 -8.11
CA LEU A 183 1.20 4.08 -8.20
C LEU A 183 0.47 4.14 -9.55
N GLU A 184 0.28 5.34 -10.09
CA GLU A 184 -0.37 5.53 -11.39
C GLU A 184 0.32 4.76 -12.51
N GLY A 185 1.64 4.67 -12.47
CA GLY A 185 2.43 3.91 -13.44
C GLY A 185 2.15 2.41 -13.46
N TYR A 186 1.59 1.86 -12.39
CA TYR A 186 1.25 0.43 -12.26
C TYR A 186 -0.23 0.13 -12.52
N LEU A 187 -1.05 1.15 -12.71
CA LEU A 187 -2.47 0.96 -13.05
C LEU A 187 -2.64 0.64 -14.53
N PRO A 188 -3.52 -0.30 -14.89
CA PRO A 188 -3.80 -0.60 -16.29
C PRO A 188 -4.57 0.54 -16.98
N GLU A 189 -4.45 0.59 -18.29
CA GLU A 189 -5.33 1.43 -19.10
C GLU A 189 -6.74 0.87 -19.08
N ALA A 190 -7.64 1.62 -18.46
CA ALA A 190 -9.04 1.24 -18.30
C ALA A 190 -9.90 2.49 -18.04
N PRO A 191 -11.20 2.47 -18.39
CA PRO A 191 -12.10 3.55 -18.04
C PRO A 191 -12.34 3.58 -16.53
N PRO A 192 -12.81 4.73 -15.97
CA PRO A 192 -13.16 4.81 -14.57
C PRO A 192 -14.29 3.83 -14.23
N VAL A 193 -14.16 3.16 -13.10
CA VAL A 193 -15.18 2.21 -12.61
C VAL A 193 -16.28 2.93 -11.84
N TYR A 194 -15.93 4.04 -11.20
CA TYR A 194 -16.86 4.83 -10.38
C TYR A 194 -17.00 6.24 -10.95
N ASP A 195 -18.22 6.68 -11.16
CA ASP A 195 -18.48 8.05 -11.60
C ASP A 195 -18.18 9.06 -10.50
N GLY A 196 -17.61 10.21 -10.87
CA GLY A 196 -17.29 11.29 -9.94
C GLY A 196 -18.48 11.76 -9.10
N ASP A 197 -19.67 11.73 -9.67
CA ASP A 197 -20.92 12.14 -9.01
C ASP A 197 -21.36 11.18 -7.90
N THR A 198 -21.00 9.92 -7.99
CA THR A 198 -21.27 8.93 -6.92
C THR A 198 -20.50 9.23 -5.63
N LEU A 199 -19.46 10.05 -5.74
CA LEU A 199 -18.57 10.46 -4.64
C LEU A 199 -19.04 11.75 -3.97
N THR A 200 -19.81 12.58 -4.66
CA THR A 200 -20.23 13.91 -4.21
C THR A 200 -21.54 13.91 -3.43
N ASP A 201 -22.37 12.86 -3.56
CA ASP A 201 -23.70 12.79 -2.93
C ASP A 201 -23.71 12.78 -1.39
N ARG A 202 -22.53 12.87 -0.75
CA ARG A 202 -22.39 12.95 0.71
C ARG A 202 -21.82 14.25 1.27
N SER A 203 -21.18 15.06 0.44
CA SER A 203 -20.70 16.36 0.92
C SER A 203 -21.83 17.34 1.15
N GLU A 204 -22.95 17.23 0.45
CA GLU A 204 -24.11 18.12 0.59
C GLU A 204 -24.98 17.81 1.82
N ARG A 205 -24.96 16.58 2.34
CA ARG A 205 -25.76 16.22 3.53
C ARG A 205 -25.09 16.53 4.87
N PHE A 206 -23.83 16.95 4.87
CA PHE A 206 -23.12 17.36 6.10
C PHE A 206 -23.01 18.87 6.30
N LEU A 207 -23.57 19.66 5.39
CA LEU A 207 -23.58 21.13 5.48
C LEU A 207 -25.00 21.70 5.74
N ALA A 208 -25.95 20.86 6.10
CA ALA A 208 -27.29 21.29 6.53
C ALA A 208 -27.52 20.99 8.01
#